data_64396ca720f7ea33bc8e37cb55c4e923
#
_entry.id   64396ca720f7ea33bc8e37cb55c4e923
#
_cell.length_a   1.000
_cell.length_b   1.000
_cell.length_c   1.000
_cell.angle_alpha   90.00
_cell.angle_beta   90.00
_cell.angle_gamma   90.00
#
_symmetry.space_group_name_H-M   'P 1'
#
loop_
_entity.id
_entity.type
_entity.pdbx_description
1 polymer ?
#
loop_
_entity_poly.entity_id
_entity_poly.type
_entity_poly.pdbx_seq_one_letter_code
_entity_poly.pdbx_strand_id
1 'polypeptide(L)'
;MGRNRTNLMLALCVLCLVLGPFWSSQATVDDTSLVSTATVEGRLAVFDDVWETIQQRYYDPKYHGIDWQAKRAAFRPAAARAAGTYELYEVLRQMIASLKDAHTRVYSPDEKFDWWSPRYITAGVTVREVEGTATVLHVEPNSAAARTDIRAGDVVVSVDDVPIREFVARRLAAAGLSNNSDSRYRVVSMLFDGPAGSSVKVSWTNNDGKQKSAVLQRYWNQRQLGFNNQRKDNIAILRLDAFTQSVAFDFAKSLPAVLEGAEGIVLDLRSNGGGDAEAMADIASLFLEDGINLGKFADRSGASFELQTFSKRLWRFPQFSMTKLPLVVLTSEGTSSAAEILVATLKTKGRARVVGTRTCGCVLAIRNRHALPDGGILDVSEFDYRTAAGLRLEGLGITPDDVVTLRRADVYSRRDRVIDRAKSILKKSS
;
A
#
# COMPACT_ATOMS: atom_id res chain seq x y z
N MET A 1 -79.01 6.56 -22.50
CA MET A 1 -79.09 7.67 -21.50
C MET A 1 -78.52 7.10 -20.24
N GLY A 2 -77.48 7.51 -19.64
CA GLY A 2 -76.69 8.65 -19.38
C GLY A 2 -75.35 8.27 -18.85
N ARG A 3 -74.40 9.01 -19.28
CA ARG A 3 -72.94 8.97 -18.86
C ARG A 3 -72.83 9.29 -17.36
N ASN A 4 -71.90 8.65 -16.67
CA ASN A 4 -71.03 9.34 -15.72
C ASN A 4 -69.66 8.67 -15.65
N ARG A 5 -68.64 9.42 -16.06
CA ARG A 5 -67.25 9.15 -15.91
C ARG A 5 -66.81 9.66 -14.54
N THR A 6 -66.18 8.83 -13.72
CA THR A 6 -65.48 9.27 -12.52
C THR A 6 -64.00 8.97 -12.74
N ASN A 7 -63.23 10.04 -12.82
CA ASN A 7 -61.75 10.02 -12.92
C ASN A 7 -61.15 9.53 -11.61
N LEU A 8 -60.35 8.46 -11.70
CA LEU A 8 -59.49 8.04 -10.63
C LEU A 8 -58.07 8.58 -10.95
N MET A 9 -57.68 9.68 -10.30
CA MET A 9 -56.30 10.17 -10.32
C MET A 9 -55.45 9.24 -9.48
N LEU A 10 -54.58 8.46 -10.15
CA LEU A 10 -53.45 7.78 -9.50
C LEU A 10 -52.37 8.80 -9.25
N ALA A 11 -52.13 9.14 -7.98
CA ALA A 11 -50.97 9.89 -7.57
C ALA A 11 -49.72 8.99 -7.65
N LEU A 12 -48.89 9.17 -8.68
CA LEU A 12 -47.60 8.56 -8.79
C LEU A 12 -46.60 9.33 -7.88
N CYS A 13 -46.35 8.83 -6.68
CA CYS A 13 -45.21 9.30 -5.89
C CYS A 13 -43.90 8.84 -6.58
N VAL A 14 -43.31 9.73 -7.36
CA VAL A 14 -41.93 9.56 -7.87
C VAL A 14 -41.01 9.84 -6.71
N LEU A 15 -40.51 8.77 -6.09
CA LEU A 15 -39.42 8.84 -5.14
C LEU A 15 -38.12 9.03 -5.95
N CYS A 16 -37.71 10.29 -6.15
CA CYS A 16 -36.39 10.62 -6.68
C CYS A 16 -35.36 10.26 -5.63
N LEU A 17 -34.83 9.02 -5.68
CA LEU A 17 -33.54 8.68 -5.11
C LEU A 17 -32.47 9.41 -5.91
N VAL A 18 -32.03 10.54 -5.39
CA VAL A 18 -30.84 11.24 -5.87
C VAL A 18 -29.62 10.41 -5.47
N LEU A 19 -29.28 9.45 -6.31
CA LEU A 19 -27.94 8.88 -6.35
C LEU A 19 -27.03 9.93 -6.98
N GLY A 20 -26.56 10.86 -6.16
CA GLY A 20 -25.46 11.73 -6.59
C GLY A 20 -24.23 10.88 -6.83
N PRO A 21 -23.54 11.04 -7.97
CA PRO A 21 -22.24 10.42 -8.13
C PRO A 21 -21.32 10.99 -7.06
N PHE A 22 -20.69 10.12 -6.26
CA PHE A 22 -19.54 10.50 -5.45
C PHE A 22 -18.40 10.87 -6.40
N TRP A 23 -18.43 12.09 -6.87
CA TRP A 23 -17.30 12.71 -7.48
C TRP A 23 -16.30 12.96 -6.36
N SER A 24 -15.18 12.29 -6.39
CA SER A 24 -13.99 12.72 -5.68
C SER A 24 -13.66 14.12 -6.22
N SER A 25 -14.12 15.15 -5.53
CA SER A 25 -13.63 16.49 -5.79
C SER A 25 -12.14 16.49 -5.48
N GLN A 26 -11.32 16.39 -6.50
CA GLN A 26 -9.97 16.91 -6.40
C GLN A 26 -10.14 18.39 -6.04
N ALA A 27 -9.81 18.73 -4.80
CA ALA A 27 -9.70 20.12 -4.42
C ALA A 27 -8.59 20.72 -5.29
N THR A 28 -8.98 21.45 -6.33
CA THR A 28 -8.05 22.31 -7.06
C THR A 28 -7.73 23.45 -6.11
N VAL A 29 -6.57 23.39 -5.48
CA VAL A 29 -6.02 24.52 -4.73
C VAL A 29 -5.77 25.61 -5.77
N ASP A 30 -6.39 26.76 -5.57
CA ASP A 30 -6.17 27.93 -6.41
C ASP A 30 -4.70 28.34 -6.24
N ASP A 31 -3.90 28.25 -7.30
CA ASP A 31 -2.43 28.40 -7.30
C ASP A 31 -1.96 29.79 -6.79
N THR A 32 -2.91 30.73 -6.68
CA THR A 32 -2.66 32.10 -6.21
C THR A 32 -2.61 32.24 -4.68
N SER A 33 -2.92 31.18 -3.92
CA SER A 33 -3.02 31.19 -2.44
C SER A 33 -1.98 30.34 -1.71
N LEU A 34 -1.05 29.66 -2.42
CA LEU A 34 -0.07 28.78 -1.80
C LEU A 34 0.96 29.57 -0.98
N VAL A 35 1.26 29.05 0.23
CA VAL A 35 2.29 29.64 1.09
C VAL A 35 3.69 29.18 0.65
N SER A 36 4.67 30.06 0.82
CA SER A 36 6.06 29.73 0.49
C SER A 36 6.79 29.16 1.69
N THR A 37 7.28 27.94 1.58
CA THR A 37 8.15 27.31 2.59
C THR A 37 9.56 27.92 2.68
N ALA A 38 9.91 28.88 1.80
CA ALA A 38 11.11 29.67 1.92
C ALA A 38 11.05 30.60 3.14
N THR A 39 9.85 31.04 3.56
CA THR A 39 9.65 31.89 4.75
C THR A 39 9.39 31.04 6.00
N VAL A 40 9.69 31.62 7.17
CA VAL A 40 9.39 30.98 8.47
C VAL A 40 7.88 30.83 8.65
N GLU A 41 7.13 31.89 8.31
CA GLU A 41 5.67 31.94 8.41
C GLU A 41 5.02 30.82 7.57
N GLY A 42 5.46 30.65 6.32
CA GLY A 42 4.95 29.60 5.44
C GLY A 42 5.27 28.20 5.96
N ARG A 43 6.48 27.95 6.45
CA ARG A 43 6.83 26.66 7.08
C ARG A 43 5.98 26.37 8.31
N LEU A 44 5.74 27.39 9.14
CA LEU A 44 4.90 27.23 10.32
C LEU A 44 3.43 27.03 9.96
N ALA A 45 2.92 27.67 8.92
CA ALA A 45 1.56 27.45 8.44
C ALA A 45 1.36 26.00 8.01
N VAL A 46 2.30 25.41 7.23
CA VAL A 46 2.24 24.00 6.85
C VAL A 46 2.34 23.06 8.07
N PHE A 47 3.27 23.36 8.98
CA PHE A 47 3.46 22.53 10.19
C PHE A 47 2.21 22.54 11.08
N ASP A 48 1.65 23.71 11.34
CA ASP A 48 0.48 23.86 12.21
C ASP A 48 -0.75 23.21 11.57
N ASP A 49 -0.95 23.33 10.25
CA ASP A 49 -2.04 22.68 9.53
C ASP A 49 -1.95 21.14 9.60
N VAL A 50 -0.76 20.56 9.39
CA VAL A 50 -0.53 19.11 9.55
C VAL A 50 -0.85 18.67 10.98
N TRP A 51 -0.35 19.41 11.98
CA TRP A 51 -0.55 19.05 13.38
C TRP A 51 -2.04 19.13 13.78
N GLU A 52 -2.73 20.22 13.39
CA GLU A 52 -4.15 20.44 13.69
C GLU A 52 -5.06 19.42 12.97
N THR A 53 -4.78 19.13 11.70
CA THR A 53 -5.55 18.13 10.94
C THR A 53 -5.45 16.76 11.57
N ILE A 54 -4.26 16.32 12.00
CA ILE A 54 -4.08 15.07 12.73
C ILE A 54 -4.83 15.13 14.08
N GLN A 55 -4.73 16.24 14.80
CA GLN A 55 -5.43 16.42 16.08
C GLN A 55 -6.95 16.24 15.93
N GLN A 56 -7.52 16.73 14.85
CA GLN A 56 -8.96 16.71 14.61
C GLN A 56 -9.46 15.37 14.05
N ARG A 57 -8.67 14.71 13.18
CA ARG A 57 -9.14 13.62 12.33
C ARG A 57 -8.60 12.25 12.67
N TYR A 58 -7.45 12.15 13.36
CA TYR A 58 -6.85 10.86 13.67
C TYR A 58 -7.84 9.95 14.39
N TYR A 59 -7.96 8.68 13.96
CA TYR A 59 -9.00 7.75 14.42
C TYR A 59 -8.98 7.49 15.93
N ASP A 60 -7.79 7.49 16.55
CA ASP A 60 -7.63 7.33 18.00
C ASP A 60 -7.43 8.69 18.68
N PRO A 61 -8.44 9.22 19.40
CA PRO A 61 -8.34 10.50 20.07
C PRO A 61 -7.30 10.54 21.19
N LYS A 62 -6.75 9.36 21.57
CA LYS A 62 -5.66 9.24 22.57
C LYS A 62 -4.28 9.06 21.93
N TYR A 63 -4.19 9.03 20.59
CA TYR A 63 -2.92 8.90 19.83
C TYR A 63 -2.03 7.77 20.35
N HIS A 64 -2.60 6.62 20.72
CA HIS A 64 -1.89 5.50 21.38
C HIS A 64 -1.17 5.89 22.68
N GLY A 65 -1.71 6.86 23.41
CA GLY A 65 -1.12 7.38 24.65
C GLY A 65 -0.02 8.42 24.45
N ILE A 66 0.16 8.91 23.23
CA ILE A 66 1.13 9.97 22.91
C ILE A 66 0.54 11.33 23.30
N ASP A 67 1.32 12.14 24.00
CA ASP A 67 1.02 13.55 24.20
C ASP A 67 1.26 14.32 22.89
N TRP A 68 0.18 14.53 22.11
CA TRP A 68 0.22 15.18 20.82
C TRP A 68 0.56 16.68 20.94
N GLN A 69 0.22 17.33 22.06
CA GLN A 69 0.60 18.70 22.34
C GLN A 69 2.11 18.82 22.60
N ALA A 70 2.68 17.88 23.35
CA ALA A 70 4.12 17.83 23.54
C ALA A 70 4.88 17.62 22.24
N LYS A 71 4.30 16.88 21.26
CA LYS A 71 4.88 16.74 19.91
C LYS A 71 4.93 18.08 19.18
N ARG A 72 3.86 18.89 19.25
CA ARG A 72 3.88 20.27 18.69
C ARG A 72 5.04 21.08 19.26
N ALA A 73 5.12 21.12 20.58
CA ALA A 73 6.16 21.91 21.27
C ALA A 73 7.59 21.45 20.89
N ALA A 74 7.81 20.14 20.72
CA ALA A 74 9.11 19.58 20.36
C ALA A 74 9.51 19.84 18.90
N PHE A 75 8.58 19.70 17.94
CA PHE A 75 8.90 19.73 16.51
C PHE A 75 8.71 21.10 15.84
N ARG A 76 7.81 21.95 16.34
CA ARG A 76 7.55 23.29 15.77
C ARG A 76 8.78 24.18 15.66
N PRO A 77 9.70 24.24 16.66
CA PRO A 77 10.93 25.01 16.53
C PRO A 77 11.88 24.47 15.44
N ALA A 78 11.89 23.16 15.19
CA ALA A 78 12.68 22.56 14.11
C ALA A 78 12.08 22.93 12.75
N ALA A 79 10.75 22.89 12.59
CA ALA A 79 10.07 23.33 11.38
C ALA A 79 10.36 24.82 11.04
N ALA A 80 10.38 25.70 12.07
CA ALA A 80 10.75 27.10 11.88
C ALA A 80 12.18 27.28 11.35
N ARG A 81 13.12 26.45 11.79
CA ARG A 81 14.55 26.50 11.41
C ARG A 81 14.89 25.75 10.12
N ALA A 82 13.97 24.96 9.57
CA ALA A 82 14.22 24.23 8.33
C ALA A 82 14.68 25.15 7.21
N ALA A 83 15.67 24.73 6.43
CA ALA A 83 16.24 25.52 5.35
C ALA A 83 15.31 25.64 4.12
N GLY A 84 14.26 24.81 4.04
CA GLY A 84 13.29 24.81 2.94
C GLY A 84 12.35 23.62 3.01
N THR A 85 11.65 23.36 1.89
CA THR A 85 10.61 22.34 1.78
C THR A 85 11.11 20.95 2.20
N TYR A 86 12.26 20.53 1.70
CA TYR A 86 12.78 19.19 1.98
C TYR A 86 12.97 18.94 3.49
N GLU A 87 13.65 19.85 4.19
CA GLU A 87 13.89 19.73 5.63
C GLU A 87 12.61 19.87 6.45
N LEU A 88 11.68 20.74 6.04
CA LEU A 88 10.36 20.86 6.67
C LEU A 88 9.63 19.51 6.64
N TYR A 89 9.58 18.88 5.47
CA TYR A 89 8.88 17.59 5.33
C TYR A 89 9.58 16.45 6.07
N GLU A 90 10.90 16.49 6.22
CA GLU A 90 11.60 15.54 7.11
C GLU A 90 11.19 15.74 8.59
N VAL A 91 11.05 16.98 9.05
CA VAL A 91 10.55 17.29 10.40
C VAL A 91 9.11 16.78 10.59
N LEU A 92 8.23 17.02 9.60
CA LEU A 92 6.85 16.54 9.60
C LEU A 92 6.78 15.00 9.64
N ARG A 93 7.57 14.33 8.82
CA ARG A 93 7.67 12.84 8.80
C ARG A 93 8.13 12.29 10.14
N GLN A 94 9.10 12.91 10.78
CA GLN A 94 9.58 12.51 12.11
C GLN A 94 8.51 12.69 13.19
N MET A 95 7.75 13.80 13.16
CA MET A 95 6.63 14.02 14.08
C MET A 95 5.56 12.94 13.89
N ILE A 96 5.13 12.70 12.65
CA ILE A 96 4.10 11.72 12.28
C ILE A 96 4.53 10.29 12.62
N ALA A 97 5.80 9.95 12.43
CA ALA A 97 6.34 8.61 12.74
C ALA A 97 6.10 8.21 14.21
N SER A 98 5.95 9.19 15.12
CA SER A 98 5.62 8.91 16.52
C SER A 98 4.27 8.22 16.69
N LEU A 99 3.32 8.37 15.77
CA LEU A 99 2.02 7.69 15.78
C LEU A 99 2.14 6.18 15.52
N LYS A 100 3.26 5.74 14.93
CA LYS A 100 3.57 4.33 14.63
C LYS A 100 2.54 3.66 13.72
N ASP A 101 1.83 4.42 12.91
CA ASP A 101 0.96 3.89 11.86
C ASP A 101 1.57 4.06 10.47
N ALA A 102 1.06 3.29 9.52
CA ALA A 102 1.61 3.25 8.18
C ALA A 102 0.85 4.15 7.19
N HIS A 103 -0.32 4.68 7.57
CA HIS A 103 -1.21 5.40 6.67
C HIS A 103 -1.21 6.92 6.87
N THR A 104 -0.88 7.41 8.09
CA THR A 104 -0.68 8.84 8.30
C THR A 104 0.66 9.27 7.69
N ARG A 105 0.62 10.04 6.60
CA ARG A 105 1.80 10.41 5.79
C ARG A 105 1.67 11.81 5.21
N VAL A 106 2.81 12.47 5.02
CA VAL A 106 2.90 13.73 4.27
C VAL A 106 3.72 13.53 2.99
N TYR A 107 3.28 14.21 1.95
CA TYR A 107 3.92 14.25 0.63
C TYR A 107 4.20 15.71 0.28
N SER A 108 5.45 16.03 -0.02
CA SER A 108 5.82 17.39 -0.43
C SER A 108 5.27 17.72 -1.82
N PRO A 109 5.13 19.01 -2.19
CA PRO A 109 4.68 19.39 -3.53
C PRO A 109 5.53 18.79 -4.65
N ASP A 110 6.84 18.61 -4.41
CA ASP A 110 7.77 18.03 -5.38
C ASP A 110 7.52 16.54 -5.66
N GLU A 111 6.90 15.82 -4.72
CA GLU A 111 6.58 14.41 -4.89
C GLU A 111 5.47 14.20 -5.92
N LYS A 112 4.66 15.23 -6.22
CA LYS A 112 3.53 15.18 -7.19
C LYS A 112 2.74 13.88 -7.02
N PHE A 113 2.28 13.66 -5.80
CA PHE A 113 1.73 12.39 -5.39
C PHE A 113 0.49 12.00 -6.22
N ASP A 114 0.53 10.81 -6.81
CA ASP A 114 -0.57 10.20 -7.55
C ASP A 114 -0.75 8.73 -7.10
N TRP A 115 -1.93 8.39 -6.57
CA TRP A 115 -2.24 7.03 -6.16
C TRP A 115 -2.23 6.00 -7.30
N TRP A 116 -2.60 6.46 -8.49
CA TRP A 116 -2.76 5.60 -9.64
C TRP A 116 -1.42 5.29 -10.31
N SER A 117 -0.47 6.17 -10.12
CA SER A 117 0.87 6.09 -10.70
C SER A 117 1.89 6.70 -9.72
N PRO A 118 2.09 6.08 -8.56
CA PRO A 118 2.89 6.65 -7.49
C PRO A 118 4.34 6.84 -7.94
N ARG A 119 4.85 8.04 -7.66
CA ARG A 119 6.26 8.38 -7.86
C ARG A 119 7.04 8.08 -6.59
N TYR A 120 8.27 7.66 -6.77
CA TYR A 120 9.20 7.39 -5.68
C TYR A 120 10.62 7.69 -6.12
N ILE A 121 11.48 8.00 -5.16
CA ILE A 121 12.90 8.19 -5.42
C ILE A 121 13.59 6.83 -5.35
N THR A 122 14.46 6.54 -6.32
CA THR A 122 15.23 5.30 -6.39
C THR A 122 16.66 5.59 -6.85
N ALA A 123 17.58 4.70 -6.51
CA ALA A 123 18.91 4.63 -7.10
C ALA A 123 19.00 3.52 -8.18
N GLY A 124 17.83 2.99 -8.63
CA GLY A 124 17.76 1.90 -9.61
C GLY A 124 17.97 0.51 -9.03
N VAL A 125 17.87 0.37 -7.72
CA VAL A 125 18.08 -0.90 -7.00
C VAL A 125 16.97 -1.09 -5.97
N THR A 126 16.30 -2.24 -5.99
CA THR A 126 15.37 -2.66 -4.95
C THR A 126 16.07 -3.60 -3.99
N VAL A 127 16.07 -3.25 -2.71
CA VAL A 127 16.70 -4.04 -1.63
C VAL A 127 15.66 -4.48 -0.64
N ARG A 128 15.79 -5.69 -0.11
CA ARG A 128 14.98 -6.23 1.00
C ARG A 128 15.88 -6.98 1.96
N GLU A 129 15.42 -7.13 3.19
CA GLU A 129 16.07 -8.03 4.12
C GLU A 129 15.75 -9.49 3.74
N VAL A 130 16.78 -10.26 3.41
CA VAL A 130 16.71 -11.70 3.13
C VAL A 130 17.77 -12.40 3.96
N GLU A 131 17.35 -13.37 4.78
CA GLU A 131 18.24 -14.11 5.69
C GLU A 131 19.12 -13.18 6.56
N GLY A 132 18.53 -12.07 7.04
CA GLY A 132 19.21 -11.08 7.90
C GLY A 132 20.18 -10.14 7.15
N THR A 133 20.21 -10.17 5.83
CA THR A 133 21.09 -9.33 4.99
C THR A 133 20.30 -8.40 4.07
N ALA A 134 20.81 -7.19 3.81
CA ALA A 134 20.22 -6.25 2.85
C ALA A 134 20.53 -6.74 1.42
N THR A 135 19.65 -7.59 0.89
CA THR A 135 19.85 -8.27 -0.38
C THR A 135 19.19 -7.53 -1.53
N VAL A 136 19.89 -7.36 -2.62
CA VAL A 136 19.38 -6.83 -3.89
C VAL A 136 18.39 -7.82 -4.47
N LEU A 137 17.13 -7.39 -4.65
CA LEU A 137 16.10 -8.21 -5.31
C LEU A 137 15.99 -7.90 -6.80
N HIS A 138 16.15 -6.65 -7.16
CA HIS A 138 15.97 -6.19 -8.53
C HIS A 138 16.89 -5.01 -8.83
N VAL A 139 17.41 -4.98 -10.05
CA VAL A 139 18.12 -3.84 -10.62
C VAL A 139 17.31 -3.35 -11.80
N GLU A 140 16.93 -2.07 -11.78
CA GLU A 140 16.09 -1.44 -12.80
C GLU A 140 16.80 -1.44 -14.14
N PRO A 141 16.21 -1.97 -15.20
CA PRO A 141 16.75 -1.87 -16.55
C PRO A 141 17.03 -0.39 -16.93
N ASN A 142 18.10 -0.15 -17.64
CA ASN A 142 18.50 1.19 -18.12
C ASN A 142 18.88 2.20 -17.00
N SER A 143 18.91 1.80 -15.73
CA SER A 143 19.39 2.64 -14.63
C SER A 143 20.90 2.80 -14.60
N ALA A 144 21.41 3.76 -13.81
CA ALA A 144 22.84 3.85 -13.52
C ALA A 144 23.36 2.56 -12.83
N ALA A 145 22.53 1.96 -11.96
CA ALA A 145 22.86 0.70 -11.31
C ALA A 145 23.01 -0.46 -12.29
N ALA A 146 22.18 -0.53 -13.35
CA ALA A 146 22.30 -1.57 -14.39
C ALA A 146 23.61 -1.53 -15.17
N ARG A 147 24.28 -0.37 -15.20
CA ARG A 147 25.60 -0.21 -15.83
C ARG A 147 26.77 -0.60 -14.91
N THR A 148 26.49 -0.91 -13.65
CA THR A 148 27.46 -1.46 -12.70
C THR A 148 27.41 -2.98 -12.69
N ASP A 149 28.25 -3.58 -11.85
CA ASP A 149 28.26 -5.05 -11.65
C ASP A 149 27.24 -5.52 -10.59
N ILE A 150 26.40 -4.63 -10.03
CA ILE A 150 25.40 -5.01 -9.03
C ILE A 150 24.31 -5.89 -9.65
N ARG A 151 23.95 -6.98 -8.99
CA ARG A 151 22.99 -7.98 -9.49
C ARG A 151 22.03 -8.42 -8.38
N ALA A 152 20.90 -8.98 -8.78
CA ALA A 152 20.01 -9.65 -7.85
C ALA A 152 20.74 -10.78 -7.09
N GLY A 153 20.57 -10.84 -5.78
CA GLY A 153 21.27 -11.76 -4.88
C GLY A 153 22.52 -11.17 -4.23
N ASP A 154 23.05 -10.03 -4.71
CA ASP A 154 24.14 -9.32 -4.05
C ASP A 154 23.70 -8.74 -2.71
N VAL A 155 24.64 -8.58 -1.77
CA VAL A 155 24.38 -8.04 -0.43
C VAL A 155 24.96 -6.65 -0.30
N VAL A 156 24.10 -5.65 -0.05
CA VAL A 156 24.54 -4.29 0.28
C VAL A 156 25.17 -4.29 1.67
N VAL A 157 26.39 -3.79 1.76
CA VAL A 157 27.20 -3.79 3.01
C VAL A 157 27.38 -2.41 3.60
N SER A 158 27.34 -1.34 2.78
CA SER A 158 27.33 0.04 3.27
C SER A 158 26.60 0.99 2.31
N VAL A 159 26.10 2.10 2.87
CA VAL A 159 25.54 3.24 2.15
C VAL A 159 26.26 4.49 2.66
N ASP A 160 26.82 5.29 1.74
CA ASP A 160 27.64 6.48 2.04
C ASP A 160 28.72 6.18 3.11
N ASP A 161 29.41 5.05 2.92
CA ASP A 161 30.45 4.50 3.79
C ASP A 161 29.98 4.10 5.20
N VAL A 162 28.67 4.24 5.51
CA VAL A 162 28.09 3.76 6.77
C VAL A 162 27.69 2.29 6.62
N PRO A 163 28.21 1.38 7.46
CA PRO A 163 27.83 -0.04 7.44
C PRO A 163 26.30 -0.21 7.60
N ILE A 164 25.71 -1.15 6.84
CA ILE A 164 24.23 -1.36 6.83
C ILE A 164 23.67 -1.57 8.23
N ARG A 165 24.37 -2.34 9.07
CA ARG A 165 23.91 -2.59 10.45
C ARG A 165 23.76 -1.30 11.25
N GLU A 166 24.72 -0.40 11.12
CA GLU A 166 24.72 0.90 11.78
C GLU A 166 23.67 1.84 11.16
N PHE A 167 23.60 1.87 9.82
CA PHE A 167 22.61 2.65 9.09
C PHE A 167 21.18 2.29 9.53
N VAL A 168 20.84 0.99 9.56
CA VAL A 168 19.52 0.51 10.00
C VAL A 168 19.27 0.86 11.46
N ALA A 169 20.24 0.66 12.36
CA ALA A 169 20.08 1.00 13.78
C ALA A 169 19.81 2.50 14.00
N ARG A 170 20.56 3.38 13.31
CA ARG A 170 20.35 4.83 13.36
C ARG A 170 18.96 5.24 12.85
N ARG A 171 18.50 4.65 11.73
CA ARG A 171 17.18 4.95 11.16
C ARG A 171 16.05 4.45 12.05
N LEU A 172 16.15 3.27 12.64
CA LEU A 172 15.17 2.75 13.61
C LEU A 172 15.08 3.66 14.84
N ALA A 173 16.23 4.06 15.39
CA ALA A 173 16.27 4.94 16.57
C ALA A 173 15.66 6.32 16.24
N ALA A 174 16.02 6.92 15.11
CA ALA A 174 15.48 8.22 14.68
C ALA A 174 13.96 8.18 14.48
N ALA A 175 13.42 7.06 14.00
CA ALA A 175 11.98 6.86 13.81
C ALA A 175 11.26 6.36 15.09
N GLY A 176 11.97 6.12 16.19
CA GLY A 176 11.39 5.55 17.41
C GLY A 176 10.82 4.13 17.22
N LEU A 177 11.32 3.39 16.23
CA LEU A 177 10.85 2.06 15.90
C LEU A 177 11.62 0.97 16.64
N SER A 178 10.90 -0.08 17.04
CA SER A 178 11.51 -1.29 17.61
C SER A 178 12.29 -2.05 16.54
N ASN A 179 13.37 -2.73 16.93
CA ASN A 179 14.16 -3.56 16.01
C ASN A 179 13.48 -4.93 15.81
N ASN A 180 12.37 -4.93 15.10
CA ASN A 180 11.64 -6.14 14.68
C ASN A 180 11.66 -6.29 13.14
N SER A 181 11.17 -7.42 12.64
CA SER A 181 11.18 -7.73 11.19
C SER A 181 10.48 -6.66 10.35
N ASP A 182 9.34 -6.15 10.82
CA ASP A 182 8.51 -5.21 10.05
C ASP A 182 9.17 -3.84 9.96
N SER A 183 9.72 -3.35 11.08
CA SER A 183 10.48 -2.10 11.12
C SER A 183 11.76 -2.18 10.27
N ARG A 184 12.47 -3.31 10.34
CA ARG A 184 13.66 -3.55 9.51
C ARG A 184 13.30 -3.64 8.03
N TYR A 185 12.21 -4.33 7.67
CA TYR A 185 11.71 -4.36 6.30
C TYR A 185 11.49 -2.95 5.75
N ARG A 186 10.83 -2.08 6.52
CA ARG A 186 10.61 -0.67 6.13
C ARG A 186 11.92 0.06 5.93
N VAL A 187 12.83 0.05 6.91
CA VAL A 187 14.11 0.77 6.83
C VAL A 187 14.99 0.23 5.69
N VAL A 188 15.06 -1.09 5.51
CA VAL A 188 15.87 -1.68 4.43
C VAL A 188 15.26 -1.39 3.06
N SER A 189 13.94 -1.29 2.94
CA SER A 189 13.31 -0.89 1.66
C SER A 189 13.57 0.56 1.27
N MET A 190 13.96 1.40 2.22
CA MET A 190 14.23 2.83 2.05
C MET A 190 15.72 3.18 2.14
N LEU A 191 16.62 2.20 1.91
CA LEU A 191 18.08 2.40 2.05
C LEU A 191 18.63 3.51 1.18
N PHE A 192 18.00 3.77 0.03
CA PHE A 192 18.49 4.74 -0.95
C PHE A 192 17.65 6.02 -0.98
N ASP A 193 16.77 6.22 0.00
CA ASP A 193 16.01 7.47 0.12
C ASP A 193 16.93 8.67 0.30
N GLY A 194 16.52 9.78 -0.29
CA GLY A 194 17.26 11.05 -0.25
C GLY A 194 16.76 12.00 -1.34
N PRO A 195 17.29 13.22 -1.45
CA PRO A 195 16.87 14.19 -2.46
C PRO A 195 17.08 13.66 -3.88
N ALA A 196 16.10 13.85 -4.76
CA ALA A 196 16.25 13.54 -6.17
C ALA A 196 17.40 14.37 -6.77
N GLY A 197 18.19 13.75 -7.67
CA GLY A 197 19.39 14.36 -8.24
C GLY A 197 20.65 14.24 -7.36
N SER A 198 20.52 13.83 -6.10
CA SER A 198 21.68 13.57 -5.24
C SER A 198 22.33 12.23 -5.56
N SER A 199 23.60 12.08 -5.19
CA SER A 199 24.33 10.83 -5.31
C SER A 199 24.25 10.00 -4.03
N VAL A 200 24.41 8.70 -4.16
CA VAL A 200 24.59 7.75 -3.05
C VAL A 200 25.72 6.78 -3.38
N LYS A 201 26.66 6.62 -2.48
CA LYS A 201 27.70 5.60 -2.59
C LYS A 201 27.18 4.29 -2.02
N VAL A 202 27.17 3.24 -2.82
CA VAL A 202 26.70 1.92 -2.43
C VAL A 202 27.85 0.94 -2.52
N SER A 203 28.10 0.21 -1.44
CA SER A 203 29.04 -0.93 -1.47
C SER A 203 28.29 -2.23 -1.26
N TRP A 204 28.66 -3.26 -2.00
CA TRP A 204 28.03 -4.58 -1.92
C TRP A 204 29.04 -5.70 -2.03
N THR A 205 28.68 -6.87 -1.53
CA THR A 205 29.40 -8.12 -1.75
C THR A 205 28.62 -8.95 -2.76
N ASN A 206 29.30 -9.35 -3.85
CA ASN A 206 28.70 -10.20 -4.86
C ASN A 206 28.65 -11.69 -4.40
N ASN A 207 28.09 -12.55 -5.26
CA ASN A 207 27.98 -13.97 -4.92
C ASN A 207 29.34 -14.71 -4.80
N ASP A 208 30.40 -14.17 -5.41
CA ASP A 208 31.77 -14.73 -5.29
C ASP A 208 32.48 -14.23 -4.02
N GLY A 209 31.81 -13.48 -3.14
CA GLY A 209 32.39 -12.88 -1.93
C GLY A 209 33.25 -11.63 -2.19
N LYS A 210 33.32 -11.10 -3.41
CA LYS A 210 34.11 -9.91 -3.74
C LYS A 210 33.30 -8.65 -3.40
N GLN A 211 33.93 -7.73 -2.66
CA GLN A 211 33.38 -6.43 -2.38
C GLN A 211 33.58 -5.47 -3.55
N LYS A 212 32.54 -4.75 -3.90
CA LYS A 212 32.49 -3.73 -4.95
C LYS A 212 31.79 -2.48 -4.45
N SER A 213 31.95 -1.36 -5.15
CA SER A 213 31.23 -0.12 -4.85
C SER A 213 30.98 0.68 -6.12
N ALA A 214 29.93 1.50 -6.07
CA ALA A 214 29.61 2.48 -7.10
C ALA A 214 28.91 3.69 -6.49
N VAL A 215 28.99 4.82 -7.18
CA VAL A 215 28.17 6.00 -6.89
C VAL A 215 26.98 5.99 -7.84
N LEU A 216 25.77 5.95 -7.27
CA LEU A 216 24.53 5.91 -8.00
C LEU A 216 23.81 7.25 -7.84
N GLN A 217 23.10 7.68 -8.88
CA GLN A 217 22.25 8.89 -8.83
C GLN A 217 20.84 8.52 -8.37
N ARG A 218 20.28 9.31 -7.46
CA ARG A 218 18.89 9.24 -7.09
C ARG A 218 18.04 9.96 -8.13
N TYR A 219 16.95 9.34 -8.55
CA TYR A 219 16.04 9.95 -9.53
C TYR A 219 14.59 9.58 -9.22
N TRP A 220 13.67 10.42 -9.71
CA TRP A 220 12.25 10.10 -9.68
C TRP A 220 11.95 8.97 -10.64
N ASN A 221 11.31 7.93 -10.13
CA ASN A 221 10.72 6.86 -10.92
C ASN A 221 9.21 6.82 -10.69
N GLN A 222 8.48 6.26 -11.63
CA GLN A 222 7.02 6.14 -11.57
C GLN A 222 6.64 4.67 -11.67
N ARG A 223 5.88 4.21 -10.69
CA ARG A 223 5.40 2.83 -10.69
C ARG A 223 4.09 2.76 -11.45
N GLN A 224 4.05 1.94 -12.50
CA GLN A 224 2.80 1.55 -13.12
C GLN A 224 2.15 0.46 -12.28
N LEU A 225 0.99 0.77 -11.72
CA LEU A 225 0.18 -0.20 -10.99
C LEU A 225 -0.69 -0.95 -11.98
N GLY A 226 -0.78 -2.26 -11.85
CA GLY A 226 -1.50 -3.03 -12.83
C GLY A 226 -1.84 -4.45 -12.38
N PHE A 227 -2.37 -5.14 -13.37
CA PHE A 227 -2.64 -6.56 -13.32
C PHE A 227 -1.73 -7.27 -14.32
N ASN A 228 -1.05 -8.30 -13.85
CA ASN A 228 -0.26 -9.18 -14.69
C ASN A 228 -0.72 -10.61 -14.52
N ASN A 229 -0.73 -11.37 -15.60
CA ASN A 229 -1.05 -12.78 -15.58
C ASN A 229 -0.03 -13.60 -16.34
N GLN A 230 0.18 -14.81 -15.91
CA GLN A 230 0.97 -15.81 -16.62
C GLN A 230 0.37 -17.17 -16.36
N ARG A 231 0.50 -18.09 -17.31
CA ARG A 231 0.18 -19.48 -17.11
C ARG A 231 1.45 -20.29 -16.97
N LYS A 232 1.49 -21.15 -15.98
CA LYS A 232 2.60 -22.08 -15.78
C LYS A 232 2.03 -23.46 -15.46
N ASP A 233 2.21 -24.41 -16.36
CA ASP A 233 1.42 -25.64 -16.41
C ASP A 233 -0.07 -25.27 -16.55
N ASN A 234 -1.00 -25.98 -15.89
CA ASN A 234 -2.42 -25.63 -15.85
C ASN A 234 -2.79 -24.67 -14.71
N ILE A 235 -1.84 -23.91 -14.17
CA ILE A 235 -2.05 -22.96 -13.08
C ILE A 235 -1.99 -21.53 -13.61
N ALA A 236 -3.06 -20.77 -13.38
CA ALA A 236 -3.10 -19.33 -13.63
C ALA A 236 -2.42 -18.57 -12.47
N ILE A 237 -1.39 -17.82 -12.75
CA ILE A 237 -0.71 -16.97 -11.78
C ILE A 237 -1.12 -15.54 -12.07
N LEU A 238 -1.86 -14.93 -11.14
CA LEU A 238 -2.48 -13.62 -11.26
C LEU A 238 -1.81 -12.68 -10.25
N ARG A 239 -1.10 -11.66 -10.71
CA ARG A 239 -0.48 -10.67 -9.85
C ARG A 239 -1.23 -9.36 -9.92
N LEU A 240 -1.62 -8.85 -8.77
CA LEU A 240 -2.22 -7.55 -8.59
C LEU A 240 -1.27 -6.64 -7.80
N ASP A 241 -0.92 -5.49 -8.35
CA ASP A 241 0.00 -4.55 -7.72
C ASP A 241 -0.71 -3.58 -6.77
N ALA A 242 -2.00 -3.29 -7.00
CA ALA A 242 -2.86 -2.46 -6.15
C ALA A 242 -4.33 -2.69 -6.48
N PHE A 243 -5.23 -2.15 -5.65
CA PHE A 243 -6.67 -2.08 -5.91
C PHE A 243 -7.03 -0.68 -6.39
N THR A 244 -7.25 -0.54 -7.68
CA THR A 244 -7.81 0.65 -8.31
C THR A 244 -9.03 0.25 -9.12
N GLN A 245 -9.93 1.17 -9.42
CA GLN A 245 -11.11 0.87 -10.23
C GLN A 245 -10.71 0.36 -11.62
N SER A 246 -9.66 0.92 -12.22
CA SER A 246 -9.15 0.45 -13.51
C SER A 246 -8.57 -0.96 -13.43
N VAL A 247 -7.77 -1.26 -12.39
CA VAL A 247 -7.20 -2.59 -12.17
C VAL A 247 -8.30 -3.63 -11.93
N ALA A 248 -9.31 -3.31 -11.11
CA ALA A 248 -10.46 -4.20 -10.87
C ALA A 248 -11.23 -4.48 -12.16
N PHE A 249 -11.43 -3.45 -12.97
CA PHE A 249 -12.08 -3.58 -14.26
C PHE A 249 -11.29 -4.49 -15.22
N ASP A 250 -10.01 -4.22 -15.42
CA ASP A 250 -9.14 -4.99 -16.32
C ASP A 250 -8.99 -6.44 -15.86
N PHE A 251 -8.90 -6.64 -14.55
CA PHE A 251 -8.85 -7.95 -13.93
C PHE A 251 -10.14 -8.74 -14.21
N ALA A 252 -11.30 -8.18 -13.88
CA ALA A 252 -12.60 -8.82 -14.11
C ALA A 252 -12.84 -9.14 -15.58
N LYS A 253 -12.52 -8.20 -16.48
CA LYS A 253 -12.66 -8.37 -17.93
C LYS A 253 -11.76 -9.49 -18.47
N SER A 254 -10.54 -9.61 -17.97
CA SER A 254 -9.56 -10.57 -18.46
C SER A 254 -9.74 -11.97 -17.88
N LEU A 255 -10.35 -12.08 -16.70
CA LEU A 255 -10.38 -13.31 -15.91
C LEU A 255 -10.94 -14.52 -16.66
N PRO A 256 -12.06 -14.46 -17.42
CA PRO A 256 -12.59 -15.63 -18.14
C PRO A 256 -11.56 -16.24 -19.09
N ALA A 257 -10.91 -15.41 -19.92
CA ALA A 257 -9.90 -15.88 -20.88
C ALA A 257 -8.63 -16.40 -20.17
N VAL A 258 -8.22 -15.77 -19.08
CA VAL A 258 -7.03 -16.19 -18.30
C VAL A 258 -7.28 -17.53 -17.59
N LEU A 259 -8.51 -17.82 -17.19
CA LEU A 259 -8.88 -19.07 -16.50
C LEU A 259 -9.29 -20.19 -17.43
N GLU A 260 -9.46 -19.95 -18.73
CA GLU A 260 -9.80 -21.02 -19.69
C GLU A 260 -8.77 -22.16 -19.62
N GLY A 261 -9.23 -23.40 -19.29
CA GLY A 261 -8.37 -24.57 -19.12
C GLY A 261 -7.41 -24.50 -17.91
N ALA A 262 -7.62 -23.57 -16.97
CA ALA A 262 -6.87 -23.58 -15.70
C ALA A 262 -7.49 -24.58 -14.71
N GLU A 263 -6.64 -25.28 -13.96
CA GLU A 263 -7.02 -26.21 -12.89
C GLU A 263 -6.87 -25.57 -11.49
N GLY A 264 -6.24 -24.42 -11.40
CA GLY A 264 -6.05 -23.69 -10.14
C GLY A 264 -5.50 -22.29 -10.35
N ILE A 265 -5.61 -21.50 -9.31
CA ILE A 265 -5.24 -20.07 -9.31
C ILE A 265 -4.21 -19.81 -8.21
N VAL A 266 -3.15 -19.10 -8.54
CA VAL A 266 -2.25 -18.42 -7.61
C VAL A 266 -2.52 -16.92 -7.73
N LEU A 267 -3.05 -16.31 -6.67
CA LEU A 267 -3.24 -14.85 -6.57
C LEU A 267 -2.04 -14.24 -5.83
N ASP A 268 -1.18 -13.56 -6.54
CA ASP A 268 0.04 -12.96 -5.99
C ASP A 268 -0.22 -11.53 -5.51
N LEU A 269 -0.30 -11.36 -4.19
CA LEU A 269 -0.49 -10.07 -3.51
C LEU A 269 0.77 -9.63 -2.75
N ARG A 270 1.93 -10.26 -2.94
CA ARG A 270 3.16 -9.98 -2.17
C ARG A 270 3.66 -8.54 -2.26
N SER A 271 3.33 -7.84 -3.34
CA SER A 271 3.70 -6.43 -3.53
C SER A 271 2.49 -5.51 -3.59
N ASN A 272 1.32 -5.99 -3.16
CA ASN A 272 0.09 -5.22 -3.16
C ASN A 272 -0.05 -4.40 -1.88
N GLY A 273 0.16 -3.09 -1.99
CA GLY A 273 0.05 -2.13 -0.89
C GLY A 273 -1.38 -1.75 -0.50
N GLY A 274 -2.39 -2.40 -1.08
CA GLY A 274 -3.79 -2.05 -0.87
C GLY A 274 -4.34 -1.13 -1.96
N GLY A 275 -5.11 -0.12 -1.57
CA GLY A 275 -5.76 0.83 -2.46
C GLY A 275 -7.23 1.04 -2.13
N ASP A 276 -8.05 1.24 -3.15
CA ASP A 276 -9.47 1.49 -3.03
C ASP A 276 -10.22 0.27 -2.48
N ALA A 277 -11.00 0.49 -1.40
CA ALA A 277 -11.71 -0.59 -0.72
C ALA A 277 -12.88 -1.16 -1.55
N GLU A 278 -13.52 -0.33 -2.39
CA GLU A 278 -14.58 -0.79 -3.28
C GLU A 278 -14.01 -1.62 -4.44
N ALA A 279 -12.90 -1.18 -5.03
CA ALA A 279 -12.21 -1.97 -6.05
C ALA A 279 -11.75 -3.33 -5.52
N MET A 280 -11.30 -3.38 -4.26
CA MET A 280 -10.98 -4.63 -3.58
C MET A 280 -12.22 -5.49 -3.38
N ALA A 281 -13.36 -4.90 -2.97
CA ALA A 281 -14.62 -5.64 -2.81
C ALA A 281 -15.14 -6.19 -4.15
N ASP A 282 -14.98 -5.46 -5.24
CA ASP A 282 -15.28 -5.92 -6.59
C ASP A 282 -14.44 -7.16 -6.95
N ILE A 283 -13.12 -7.12 -6.69
CA ILE A 283 -12.24 -8.27 -6.90
C ILE A 283 -12.60 -9.44 -5.97
N ALA A 284 -12.96 -9.17 -4.71
CA ALA A 284 -13.41 -10.18 -3.77
C ALA A 284 -14.65 -10.95 -4.29
N SER A 285 -15.58 -10.25 -4.96
CA SER A 285 -16.79 -10.83 -5.57
C SER A 285 -16.50 -11.82 -6.70
N LEU A 286 -15.28 -11.83 -7.24
CA LEU A 286 -14.84 -12.81 -8.25
C LEU A 286 -14.49 -14.18 -7.62
N PHE A 287 -14.30 -14.22 -6.32
CA PHE A 287 -13.89 -15.42 -5.56
C PHE A 287 -14.87 -15.81 -4.47
N LEU A 288 -15.77 -14.93 -4.05
CA LEU A 288 -16.70 -15.09 -2.95
C LEU A 288 -18.13 -14.80 -3.41
N GLU A 289 -19.09 -15.40 -2.75
CA GLU A 289 -20.53 -15.14 -2.95
C GLU A 289 -20.89 -13.69 -2.57
N ASP A 290 -22.04 -13.23 -3.04
CA ASP A 290 -22.60 -11.92 -2.66
C ASP A 290 -22.94 -11.84 -1.17
N GLY A 291 -22.85 -10.62 -0.62
CA GLY A 291 -23.22 -10.34 0.76
C GLY A 291 -22.21 -10.84 1.80
N ILE A 292 -21.03 -11.30 1.37
CA ILE A 292 -19.96 -11.63 2.32
C ILE A 292 -19.45 -10.34 2.96
N ASN A 293 -19.59 -10.24 4.29
CA ASN A 293 -19.06 -9.14 5.08
C ASN A 293 -17.52 -9.19 5.06
N LEU A 294 -16.90 -8.13 4.56
CA LEU A 294 -15.46 -7.95 4.44
C LEU A 294 -14.86 -7.21 5.65
N GLY A 295 -15.71 -6.81 6.62
CA GLY A 295 -15.33 -6.13 7.84
C GLY A 295 -15.96 -4.76 7.99
N LYS A 296 -15.58 -4.10 9.10
CA LYS A 296 -16.17 -2.86 9.57
C LYS A 296 -15.09 -1.81 9.78
N PHE A 297 -15.36 -0.61 9.30
CA PHE A 297 -14.57 0.59 9.56
C PHE A 297 -15.28 1.47 10.56
N ALA A 298 -14.56 2.04 11.53
CA ALA A 298 -15.10 2.96 12.51
C ALA A 298 -14.16 4.16 12.68
N ASP A 299 -14.73 5.37 12.73
CA ASP A 299 -13.99 6.59 12.99
C ASP A 299 -13.93 6.94 14.48
N ARG A 300 -13.23 8.02 14.82
CA ARG A 300 -13.07 8.50 16.20
C ARG A 300 -14.37 8.85 16.93
N SER A 301 -15.45 9.14 16.19
CA SER A 301 -16.77 9.43 16.76
C SER A 301 -17.58 8.16 17.07
N GLY A 302 -17.10 7.00 16.60
CA GLY A 302 -17.81 5.73 16.63
C GLY A 302 -18.76 5.52 15.45
N ALA A 303 -18.88 6.49 14.53
CA ALA A 303 -19.57 6.29 13.27
C ALA A 303 -18.86 5.20 12.45
N SER A 304 -19.64 4.31 11.85
CA SER A 304 -19.07 3.12 11.23
C SER A 304 -19.86 2.66 10.02
N PHE A 305 -19.17 1.95 9.11
CA PHE A 305 -19.79 1.28 7.96
C PHE A 305 -19.14 -0.09 7.73
N GLU A 306 -19.89 -0.98 7.10
CA GLU A 306 -19.43 -2.30 6.71
C GLU A 306 -19.20 -2.36 5.20
N LEU A 307 -18.20 -3.12 4.80
CA LEU A 307 -17.91 -3.42 3.41
C LEU A 307 -18.35 -4.85 3.11
N GLN A 308 -18.98 -5.05 1.95
CA GLN A 308 -19.48 -6.36 1.53
C GLN A 308 -19.16 -6.63 0.07
N THR A 309 -19.07 -7.91 -0.28
CA THR A 309 -19.03 -8.34 -1.68
C THR A 309 -20.37 -8.06 -2.36
N PHE A 310 -20.32 -7.61 -3.61
CA PHE A 310 -21.53 -7.29 -4.36
C PHE A 310 -21.30 -7.43 -5.87
N SER A 311 -21.58 -8.60 -6.42
CA SER A 311 -21.33 -8.93 -7.83
C SER A 311 -22.12 -8.06 -8.82
N LYS A 312 -23.26 -7.49 -8.40
CA LYS A 312 -24.06 -6.58 -9.27
C LYS A 312 -23.31 -5.30 -9.63
N ARG A 313 -22.26 -4.91 -8.94
CA ARG A 313 -21.37 -3.83 -9.38
C ARG A 313 -20.65 -4.18 -10.67
N LEU A 314 -20.46 -5.48 -10.92
CA LEU A 314 -19.83 -6.03 -12.12
C LEU A 314 -20.83 -6.31 -13.24
N TRP A 315 -22.10 -5.84 -13.14
CA TRP A 315 -23.16 -6.03 -14.14
C TRP A 315 -22.78 -5.57 -15.57
N ARG A 316 -21.75 -4.74 -15.69
CA ARG A 316 -21.18 -4.33 -16.98
C ARG A 316 -20.42 -5.46 -17.69
N PHE A 317 -20.24 -6.60 -17.02
CA PHE A 317 -19.54 -7.77 -17.53
C PHE A 317 -20.47 -8.98 -17.55
N PRO A 318 -21.34 -9.12 -18.59
CA PRO A 318 -22.32 -10.20 -18.68
C PRO A 318 -21.73 -11.60 -18.70
N GLN A 319 -20.42 -11.75 -18.90
CA GLN A 319 -19.70 -13.03 -18.88
C GLN A 319 -19.10 -13.34 -17.49
N PHE A 320 -19.35 -12.48 -16.51
CA PHE A 320 -18.78 -12.64 -15.18
C PHE A 320 -19.50 -13.76 -14.42
N SER A 321 -18.72 -14.71 -13.92
CA SER A 321 -19.14 -15.67 -12.91
C SER A 321 -18.04 -15.84 -11.86
N MET A 322 -18.43 -15.98 -10.61
CA MET A 322 -17.51 -16.32 -9.52
C MET A 322 -16.76 -17.62 -9.85
N THR A 323 -15.44 -17.58 -9.81
CA THR A 323 -14.64 -18.80 -10.02
C THR A 323 -14.61 -19.69 -8.78
N LYS A 324 -14.80 -21.00 -9.00
CA LYS A 324 -14.68 -22.03 -7.95
C LYS A 324 -13.36 -22.80 -8.01
N LEU A 325 -12.48 -22.46 -8.95
CA LEU A 325 -11.17 -23.11 -9.04
C LEU A 325 -10.41 -23.03 -7.72
N PRO A 326 -9.64 -24.07 -7.35
CA PRO A 326 -8.76 -24.02 -6.19
C PRO A 326 -7.88 -22.76 -6.20
N LEU A 327 -7.77 -22.09 -5.05
CA LEU A 327 -7.12 -20.79 -4.93
C LEU A 327 -6.03 -20.82 -3.85
N VAL A 328 -4.85 -20.40 -4.20
CA VAL A 328 -3.76 -20.07 -3.25
C VAL A 328 -3.44 -18.58 -3.37
N VAL A 329 -3.33 -17.89 -2.23
CA VAL A 329 -2.93 -16.48 -2.16
C VAL A 329 -1.50 -16.37 -1.65
N LEU A 330 -0.67 -15.59 -2.34
CA LEU A 330 0.70 -15.31 -1.90
C LEU A 330 0.76 -13.99 -1.16
N THR A 331 1.43 -13.99 0.00
CA THR A 331 1.59 -12.81 0.85
C THR A 331 3.05 -12.55 1.22
N SER A 332 3.33 -11.29 1.55
CA SER A 332 4.59 -10.87 2.17
C SER A 332 4.34 -9.68 3.09
N GLU A 333 5.40 -9.15 3.71
CA GLU A 333 5.39 -7.89 4.47
C GLU A 333 4.96 -6.68 3.61
N GLY A 334 5.02 -6.82 2.29
CA GLY A 334 4.51 -5.83 1.33
C GLY A 334 3.00 -5.92 1.05
N THR A 335 2.33 -6.97 1.54
CA THR A 335 0.86 -7.10 1.48
C THR A 335 0.25 -6.26 2.59
N SER A 336 -0.50 -5.20 2.25
CA SER A 336 -1.01 -4.26 3.26
C SER A 336 -2.41 -3.72 2.93
N SER A 337 -3.07 -3.14 3.93
CA SER A 337 -4.33 -2.40 3.79
C SER A 337 -5.45 -3.26 3.16
N ALA A 338 -6.11 -2.79 2.12
CA ALA A 338 -7.19 -3.53 1.42
C ALA A 338 -6.76 -4.95 1.00
N ALA A 339 -5.46 -5.18 0.70
CA ALA A 339 -4.97 -6.52 0.39
C ALA A 339 -5.04 -7.46 1.60
N GLU A 340 -4.80 -6.96 2.80
CA GLU A 340 -4.93 -7.76 4.02
C GLU A 340 -6.40 -8.10 4.30
N ILE A 341 -7.33 -7.16 4.02
CA ILE A 341 -8.77 -7.40 4.17
C ILE A 341 -9.21 -8.54 3.25
N LEU A 342 -8.80 -8.52 1.99
CA LEU A 342 -9.08 -9.59 1.02
C LEU A 342 -8.50 -10.93 1.48
N VAL A 343 -7.22 -10.95 1.88
CA VAL A 343 -6.54 -12.18 2.36
C VAL A 343 -7.23 -12.74 3.61
N ALA A 344 -7.53 -11.87 4.60
CA ALA A 344 -8.23 -12.28 5.82
C ALA A 344 -9.57 -12.93 5.53
N THR A 345 -10.35 -12.31 4.63
CA THR A 345 -11.68 -12.83 4.27
C THR A 345 -11.57 -14.14 3.51
N LEU A 346 -10.72 -14.25 2.48
CA LEU A 346 -10.53 -15.48 1.72
C LEU A 346 -10.07 -16.64 2.61
N LYS A 347 -9.13 -16.35 3.53
CA LYS A 347 -8.64 -17.35 4.51
C LYS A 347 -9.75 -17.78 5.49
N THR A 348 -10.44 -16.82 6.12
CA THR A 348 -11.48 -17.11 7.13
C THR A 348 -12.66 -17.87 6.53
N LYS A 349 -13.01 -17.59 5.27
CA LYS A 349 -14.07 -18.31 4.54
C LYS A 349 -13.61 -19.67 3.99
N GLY A 350 -12.36 -20.09 4.24
CA GLY A 350 -11.81 -21.33 3.69
C GLY A 350 -11.72 -21.34 2.15
N ARG A 351 -11.83 -20.16 1.51
CA ARG A 351 -11.80 -20.06 0.05
C ARG A 351 -10.41 -20.20 -0.53
N ALA A 352 -9.39 -19.78 0.22
CA ALA A 352 -8.00 -19.82 -0.21
C ALA A 352 -7.07 -20.28 0.90
N ARG A 353 -6.01 -20.99 0.53
CA ARG A 353 -4.84 -21.22 1.35
C ARG A 353 -3.83 -20.11 1.15
N VAL A 354 -3.26 -19.61 2.23
CA VAL A 354 -2.30 -18.48 2.20
C VAL A 354 -0.88 -19.00 2.34
N VAL A 355 0.02 -18.57 1.44
CA VAL A 355 1.42 -19.01 1.38
C VAL A 355 2.34 -17.81 1.31
N GLY A 356 3.44 -17.82 2.04
CA GLY A 356 4.45 -16.76 2.03
C GLY A 356 4.90 -16.34 3.41
N THR A 357 5.02 -15.05 3.64
CA THR A 357 5.34 -14.48 4.95
C THR A 357 4.16 -13.66 5.48
N ARG A 358 4.24 -13.28 6.77
CA ARG A 358 3.22 -12.48 7.43
C ARG A 358 3.02 -11.14 6.71
N THR A 359 1.78 -10.67 6.64
CA THR A 359 1.45 -9.38 6.03
C THR A 359 1.82 -8.20 6.95
N CYS A 360 1.73 -6.98 6.42
CA CYS A 360 2.15 -5.74 7.10
C CYS A 360 1.49 -5.54 8.48
N GLY A 361 0.22 -5.86 8.63
CA GLY A 361 -0.58 -5.40 9.77
C GLY A 361 -0.86 -3.90 9.69
N CYS A 362 -1.15 -3.40 8.52
CA CYS A 362 -1.37 -1.99 8.22
C CYS A 362 -2.73 -1.85 7.55
N VAL A 363 -3.80 -1.72 8.33
CA VAL A 363 -5.19 -1.74 7.82
C VAL A 363 -6.01 -0.52 8.22
N LEU A 364 -5.41 0.49 8.84
CA LEU A 364 -6.07 1.77 9.04
C LEU A 364 -6.47 2.39 7.70
N ALA A 365 -7.53 3.20 7.67
CA ALA A 365 -8.00 3.77 6.42
C ALA A 365 -8.06 5.30 6.47
N ILE A 366 -7.83 5.88 5.29
CA ILE A 366 -7.91 7.31 5.02
C ILE A 366 -9.30 7.58 4.47
N ARG A 367 -9.97 8.64 4.96
CA ARG A 367 -11.25 9.09 4.40
C ARG A 367 -11.02 9.96 3.17
N ASN A 368 -10.31 11.06 3.39
CA ASN A 368 -9.99 12.02 2.35
C ASN A 368 -8.56 12.54 2.54
N ARG A 369 -7.95 12.90 1.43
CA ARG A 369 -6.69 13.64 1.45
C ARG A 369 -6.91 15.06 1.86
N HIS A 370 -5.97 15.58 2.61
CA HIS A 370 -5.92 16.98 2.97
C HIS A 370 -4.84 17.69 2.14
N ALA A 371 -5.24 18.73 1.39
CA ALA A 371 -4.30 19.59 0.69
C ALA A 371 -3.66 20.53 1.70
N LEU A 372 -2.33 20.59 1.72
CA LEU A 372 -1.57 21.46 2.59
C LEU A 372 -1.41 22.85 1.98
N PRO A 373 -1.19 23.89 2.80
CA PRO A 373 -1.11 25.27 2.34
C PRO A 373 -0.03 25.57 1.29
N ASP A 374 1.01 24.75 1.20
CA ASP A 374 2.09 24.85 0.20
C ASP A 374 1.87 23.99 -1.05
N GLY A 375 0.70 23.31 -1.17
CA GLY A 375 0.40 22.38 -2.25
C GLY A 375 0.86 20.94 -1.99
N GLY A 376 1.40 20.66 -0.83
CA GLY A 376 1.65 19.28 -0.38
C GLY A 376 0.35 18.55 -0.02
N ILE A 377 0.47 17.29 0.39
CA ILE A 377 -0.67 16.44 0.73
C ILE A 377 -0.43 15.76 2.09
N LEU A 378 -1.47 15.70 2.90
CA LEU A 378 -1.51 14.92 4.13
C LEU A 378 -2.59 13.84 4.03
N ASP A 379 -2.19 12.59 4.20
CA ASP A 379 -3.06 11.46 4.47
C ASP A 379 -3.13 11.25 6.00
N VAL A 380 -4.33 11.07 6.55
CA VAL A 380 -4.55 10.79 7.98
C VAL A 380 -5.31 9.49 8.12
N SER A 381 -4.87 8.63 9.03
CA SER A 381 -5.63 7.45 9.46
C SER A 381 -6.88 7.88 10.21
N GLU A 382 -8.03 7.89 9.52
CA GLU A 382 -9.30 8.35 10.08
C GLU A 382 -10.20 7.19 10.53
N PHE A 383 -9.92 5.96 10.09
CA PHE A 383 -10.71 4.77 10.46
C PHE A 383 -9.84 3.65 11.02
N ASP A 384 -10.32 3.03 12.10
CA ASP A 384 -9.88 1.69 12.54
C ASP A 384 -10.68 0.62 11.80
N TYR A 385 -10.02 -0.47 11.46
CA TYR A 385 -10.64 -1.61 10.78
C TYR A 385 -10.72 -2.83 11.69
N ARG A 386 -11.86 -3.53 11.58
CA ARG A 386 -12.05 -4.84 12.19
C ARG A 386 -12.63 -5.82 11.20
N THR A 387 -12.14 -7.06 11.23
CA THR A 387 -12.71 -8.15 10.41
C THR A 387 -14.17 -8.39 10.74
N ALA A 388 -14.90 -9.12 9.90
CA ALA A 388 -16.27 -9.55 10.17
C ALA A 388 -16.43 -10.30 11.52
N ALA A 389 -15.37 -10.93 12.03
CA ALA A 389 -15.33 -11.57 13.34
C ALA A 389 -14.94 -10.60 14.49
N GLY A 390 -14.76 -9.30 14.21
CA GLY A 390 -14.40 -8.28 15.19
C GLY A 390 -12.90 -8.22 15.52
N LEU A 391 -12.06 -9.03 14.86
CA LEU A 391 -10.61 -9.04 15.13
C LEU A 391 -9.95 -7.79 14.54
N ARG A 392 -9.01 -7.20 15.29
CA ARG A 392 -8.18 -6.10 14.84
C ARG A 392 -6.94 -6.66 14.15
N LEU A 393 -6.69 -6.24 12.92
CA LEU A 393 -5.49 -6.65 12.15
C LEU A 393 -4.34 -5.64 12.27
N GLU A 394 -4.64 -4.39 12.63
CA GLU A 394 -3.61 -3.35 12.77
C GLU A 394 -2.54 -3.75 13.79
N GLY A 395 -1.29 -3.70 13.37
CA GLY A 395 -0.12 -4.13 14.14
C GLY A 395 0.09 -5.64 14.22
N LEU A 396 -0.88 -6.46 13.77
CA LEU A 396 -0.81 -7.93 13.85
C LEU A 396 -0.51 -8.58 12.51
N GLY A 397 -1.16 -8.10 11.44
CA GLY A 397 -1.11 -8.74 10.13
C GLY A 397 -1.72 -10.14 10.10
N ILE A 398 -1.56 -10.80 8.97
CA ILE A 398 -2.08 -12.15 8.72
C ILE A 398 -0.92 -13.13 8.61
N THR A 399 -0.91 -14.14 9.46
CA THR A 399 0.03 -15.26 9.37
C THR A 399 -0.43 -16.21 8.27
N PRO A 400 0.42 -16.56 7.30
CA PRO A 400 0.08 -17.52 6.26
C PRO A 400 -0.14 -18.93 6.82
N ASP A 401 -0.83 -19.80 6.06
CA ASP A 401 -1.01 -21.22 6.41
C ASP A 401 0.28 -22.02 6.16
N ASP A 402 1.03 -21.62 5.12
CA ASP A 402 2.35 -22.16 4.82
C ASP A 402 3.38 -21.04 4.81
N VAL A 403 4.23 -21.01 5.82
CA VAL A 403 5.32 -20.02 5.90
C VAL A 403 6.44 -20.43 4.93
N VAL A 404 6.68 -19.57 3.95
CA VAL A 404 7.76 -19.75 2.96
C VAL A 404 8.54 -18.46 2.85
N THR A 405 9.74 -18.44 3.40
CA THR A 405 10.64 -17.28 3.34
C THR A 405 11.50 -17.31 2.08
N LEU A 406 11.80 -16.12 1.55
CA LEU A 406 12.74 -15.97 0.46
C LEU A 406 14.16 -16.30 0.95
N ARG A 407 14.95 -16.98 0.12
CA ARG A 407 16.37 -17.24 0.36
C ARG A 407 17.22 -16.49 -0.64
N ARG A 408 18.41 -16.06 -0.23
CA ARG A 408 19.35 -15.38 -1.12
C ARG A 408 19.69 -16.23 -2.35
N ALA A 409 19.89 -17.53 -2.16
CA ALA A 409 20.15 -18.47 -3.27
C ALA A 409 18.99 -18.51 -4.30
N ASP A 410 17.73 -18.38 -3.82
CA ASP A 410 16.56 -18.33 -4.72
C ASP A 410 16.56 -17.02 -5.55
N VAL A 411 16.88 -15.89 -4.92
CA VAL A 411 17.01 -14.60 -5.62
C VAL A 411 18.08 -14.67 -6.70
N TYR A 412 19.23 -15.20 -6.37
CA TYR A 412 20.35 -15.35 -7.29
C TYR A 412 20.03 -16.25 -8.47
N SER A 413 19.38 -17.39 -8.21
CA SER A 413 18.97 -18.36 -9.25
C SER A 413 17.67 -17.99 -9.95
N ARG A 414 17.05 -16.86 -9.60
CA ARG A 414 15.72 -16.40 -10.11
C ARG A 414 14.62 -17.45 -9.90
N ARG A 415 14.71 -18.22 -8.83
CA ARG A 415 13.70 -19.20 -8.45
C ARG A 415 12.69 -18.58 -7.50
N ASP A 416 11.39 -18.78 -7.77
CA ASP A 416 10.33 -18.37 -6.86
C ASP A 416 9.76 -19.56 -6.11
N ARG A 417 10.39 -19.89 -4.97
CA ARG A 417 9.98 -21.02 -4.13
C ARG A 417 8.58 -20.85 -3.52
N VAL A 418 8.09 -19.60 -3.40
CA VAL A 418 6.73 -19.34 -2.89
C VAL A 418 5.70 -19.78 -3.93
N ILE A 419 5.93 -19.44 -5.20
CA ILE A 419 5.13 -19.93 -6.33
C ILE A 419 5.26 -21.46 -6.44
N ASP A 420 6.45 -22.04 -6.31
CA ASP A 420 6.65 -23.50 -6.34
C ASP A 420 5.82 -24.21 -5.27
N ARG A 421 5.78 -23.64 -4.04
CA ARG A 421 4.96 -24.17 -2.94
C ARG A 421 3.47 -24.07 -3.25
N ALA A 422 3.01 -22.94 -3.75
CA ALA A 422 1.60 -22.74 -4.13
C ALA A 422 1.16 -23.76 -5.20
N LYS A 423 1.97 -23.96 -6.24
CA LYS A 423 1.72 -24.96 -7.28
C LYS A 423 1.66 -26.37 -6.71
N SER A 424 2.54 -26.70 -5.76
CA SER A 424 2.53 -28.01 -5.10
C SER A 424 1.25 -28.25 -4.29
N ILE A 425 0.65 -27.21 -3.70
CA ILE A 425 -0.62 -27.31 -2.99
C ILE A 425 -1.76 -27.57 -3.98
N LEU A 426 -1.84 -26.78 -5.06
CA LEU A 426 -2.90 -26.88 -6.06
C LEU A 426 -2.91 -28.25 -6.74
N LYS A 427 -1.73 -28.81 -7.06
CA LYS A 427 -1.62 -30.18 -7.65
C LYS A 427 -2.10 -31.32 -6.73
N LYS A 428 -2.21 -31.09 -5.42
CA LYS A 428 -2.72 -32.10 -4.47
C LYS A 428 -4.22 -31.99 -4.25
N SER A 429 -4.81 -30.88 -4.67
CA SER A 429 -6.24 -30.58 -4.52
C SER A 429 -7.05 -30.89 -5.78
N SER A 430 -6.38 -31.18 -6.89
CA SER A 430 -6.90 -31.73 -8.13
C SER A 430 -6.85 -33.26 -8.08
#